data_21e320280dfa9648901b4ac8cb03428a
#
_entry.id   21e320280dfa9648901b4ac8cb03428a
#
_cell.length_a   1.000
_cell.length_b   1.000
_cell.length_c   1.000
_cell.angle_alpha   90.00
_cell.angle_beta   90.00
_cell.angle_gamma   90.00
#
_symmetry.space_group_name_H-M   'P 1'
#
loop_
_entity.id
_entity.type
_entity.pdbx_description
1 polymer ?
#
loop_
_entity_poly.entity_id
_entity_poly.type
_entity_poly.pdbx_seq_one_letter_code
_entity_poly.pdbx_strand_id
1 'polypeptide(L)'
;MDKTTVRFSRSDSAXXXRTLNKRVNEYFNENNLXXXGNWKLHLKTIVMFAXXXTPYFLMLTLNLPFWGYLLLSITMGVGMAGVGMNVMHDGNHGAYSNKKWVNKIMGSSIYILAGNVYNWQVQHNVLHHTYTNIHEHDEDMEAGRILRFSKHAEWRKHHRFQHYYSIFLYGLLTFNWALTTDFQQMYRYMKRNLSYGKLPNPVMNWSTLVITKVIYLTVWIVLPLIFANIAWWQVLLGFFIMHYVAGVILSVVFQLAHIVDDADQPLPDAEGNMKNTWAIHQLFTTVNFGTKNKIVNWFTGGLNHQVEHHIFPNISHIHYTKISKIVKQTAKEFNLPYNEYKTTRKAIISHFKHLKELGKNPALQYQ
;
A
#
# COMPACT_ATOMS: atom_id res chain seq x y z
N MET A 1 7.62 13.72 22.16
CA MET A 1 7.25 15.09 21.73
C MET A 1 5.88 15.06 21.06
N ASP A 2 5.00 15.96 21.46
CA ASP A 2 3.71 16.11 20.81
C ASP A 2 3.95 16.60 19.38
N LYS A 3 3.50 15.82 18.41
CA LYS A 3 3.63 16.21 17.02
C LYS A 3 2.75 17.43 16.76
N THR A 4 3.32 18.47 16.15
CA THR A 4 2.55 19.64 15.74
C THR A 4 1.39 19.22 14.85
N THR A 5 0.18 19.70 15.14
CA THR A 5 -0.99 19.40 14.33
C THR A 5 -0.82 20.02 12.94
N VAL A 6 -0.95 19.18 11.90
CA VAL A 6 -0.87 19.62 10.51
C VAL A 6 -2.25 20.00 10.02
N ARG A 7 -2.35 21.19 9.39
CA ARG A 7 -3.60 21.70 8.84
C ARG A 7 -3.41 22.09 7.39
N PHE A 8 -4.27 21.57 6.53
CA PHE A 8 -4.28 21.95 5.12
C PHE A 8 -5.02 23.26 4.92
N SER A 9 -4.63 24.01 3.89
CA SER A 9 -5.33 25.24 3.54
C SER A 9 -6.80 24.93 3.20
N ARG A 10 -7.67 25.81 3.62
CA ARG A 10 -9.10 25.71 3.30
C ARG A 10 -9.48 26.56 2.09
N SER A 11 -8.58 27.44 1.66
CA SER A 11 -8.86 28.34 0.55
C SER A 11 -8.53 27.66 -0.77
N ASP A 12 -9.49 26.89 -1.29
CA ASP A 12 -9.44 26.38 -2.65
C ASP A 12 -10.22 27.36 -3.51
N SER A 13 -9.60 28.49 -3.77
CA SER A 13 -10.24 29.56 -4.54
C SER A 13 -10.54 29.10 -5.96
N ALA A 14 -9.83 28.12 -6.42
CA ALA A 14 -10.02 27.60 -7.77
C ALA A 14 -11.00 26.42 -7.85
N UNK A 15 -11.35 25.87 -6.67
CA UNK A 15 -12.33 24.82 -6.62
C UNK A 15 -11.87 23.49 -7.25
N UNK A 16 -10.75 23.11 -7.21
CA UNK A 16 -10.26 21.99 -7.70
C UNK A 16 -10.87 20.77 -7.23
N UNK A 17 -11.16 20.57 -6.09
CA UNK A 17 -11.82 19.53 -5.46
C UNK A 17 -13.18 19.42 -5.85
N ARG A 18 -13.84 20.53 -5.83
CA ARG A 18 -15.26 20.58 -6.16
C ARG A 18 -15.51 20.18 -7.63
N THR A 19 -14.69 20.73 -8.53
CA THR A 19 -14.82 20.43 -9.95
C THR A 19 -14.54 18.96 -10.23
N LEU A 20 -13.50 18.42 -9.60
CA LEU A 20 -13.18 16.97 -9.73
C LEU A 20 -14.37 16.12 -9.27
N ASN A 21 -14.87 16.40 -8.07
CA ASN A 21 -15.99 15.63 -7.52
C ASN A 21 -17.20 15.69 -8.45
N LYS A 22 -17.52 16.90 -8.93
CA LYS A 22 -18.64 17.08 -9.84
C LYS A 22 -18.48 16.22 -11.09
N ARG A 23 -17.35 16.35 -11.77
CA ARG A 23 -17.11 15.64 -13.04
C ARG A 23 -17.07 14.13 -12.86
N VAL A 24 -16.46 13.66 -11.79
CA VAL A 24 -16.40 12.21 -11.53
C VAL A 24 -17.81 11.68 -11.21
N ASN A 25 -18.58 12.42 -10.40
CA ASN A 25 -19.97 12.02 -10.11
C ASN A 25 -20.82 12.02 -11.38
N GLU A 26 -20.66 13.02 -12.24
CA GLU A 26 -21.38 13.07 -13.52
C GLU A 26 -21.04 11.85 -14.38
N TYR A 27 -19.76 11.44 -14.43
CA TYR A 27 -19.35 10.26 -15.18
C TYR A 27 -20.07 9.01 -14.68
N PHE A 28 -20.14 8.81 -13.38
CA PHE A 28 -20.82 7.64 -12.83
C PHE A 28 -22.31 7.67 -13.10
N ASN A 29 -22.95 8.84 -12.94
CA ASN A 29 -24.38 8.98 -13.19
C ASN A 29 -24.73 8.76 -14.65
N GLU A 30 -23.98 9.35 -15.57
CA GLU A 30 -24.24 9.27 -17.00
C GLU A 30 -24.06 7.83 -17.53
N ASN A 31 -23.20 7.04 -16.88
CA ASN A 31 -22.94 5.67 -17.30
C ASN A 31 -23.68 4.63 -16.46
N ASN A 32 -24.54 5.07 -15.53
CA ASN A 32 -25.31 4.20 -14.64
C ASN A 32 -24.38 3.22 -13.90
N LEU A 33 -23.31 3.76 -13.35
CA LEU A 33 -22.32 2.96 -12.61
C LEU A 33 -22.29 3.39 -11.14
N UNK A 34 -22.05 2.51 -10.33
CA UNK A 34 -21.83 2.79 -8.93
C UNK A 34 -20.36 3.06 -8.69
N UNK A 35 -19.96 3.63 -7.54
CA UNK A 35 -18.66 3.85 -7.14
C UNK A 35 -17.98 2.65 -6.61
N UNK A 36 -18.66 1.50 -6.18
CA UNK A 36 -18.21 0.25 -5.66
C UNK A 36 -17.83 -0.66 -6.78
N GLY A 37 -17.36 -1.96 -6.41
CA GLY A 37 -16.96 -3.00 -7.35
C GLY A 37 -18.12 -3.65 -8.08
N ASN A 38 -17.77 -4.39 -9.13
CA ASN A 38 -18.78 -5.12 -9.91
C ASN A 38 -18.25 -6.52 -10.23
N TRP A 39 -18.85 -7.21 -11.22
CA TRP A 39 -18.48 -8.59 -11.57
C TRP A 39 -16.99 -8.72 -11.92
N LYS A 40 -16.39 -7.67 -12.49
CA LYS A 40 -14.97 -7.70 -12.84
C LYS A 40 -14.10 -7.82 -11.58
N LEU A 41 -14.47 -7.08 -10.52
CA LEU A 41 -13.77 -7.20 -9.24
C LEU A 41 -14.04 -8.56 -8.58
N HIS A 42 -15.28 -9.05 -8.66
CA HIS A 42 -15.62 -10.35 -8.08
C HIS A 42 -14.83 -11.47 -8.75
N LEU A 43 -14.73 -11.46 -10.07
CA LEU A 43 -13.93 -12.44 -10.80
C LEU A 43 -12.46 -12.36 -10.42
N LYS A 44 -11.93 -11.13 -10.33
CA LYS A 44 -10.54 -10.91 -9.91
C LYS A 44 -10.29 -11.44 -8.50
N THR A 45 -11.26 -11.25 -7.61
CA THR A 45 -11.18 -11.79 -6.24
C THR A 45 -11.00 -13.31 -6.27
N ILE A 46 -11.83 -13.99 -7.06
CA ILE A 46 -11.74 -15.46 -7.19
C ILE A 46 -10.37 -15.87 -7.71
N VAL A 47 -9.88 -15.19 -8.75
CA VAL A 47 -8.57 -15.50 -9.35
C VAL A 47 -7.44 -15.30 -8.33
N MET A 48 -7.47 -14.20 -7.58
CA MET A 48 -6.40 -13.91 -6.61
C MET A 48 -6.41 -14.90 -5.44
N PHE A 49 -7.57 -15.26 -4.93
CA PHE A 49 -7.67 -16.28 -3.89
C PHE A 49 -7.28 -17.65 -4.42
N ALA A 50 -7.57 -17.97 -5.66
CA ALA A 50 -7.06 -19.19 -6.27
C ALA A 50 -5.53 -19.20 -6.35
N UNK A 51 -5.01 -18.08 -6.55
CA UNK A 51 -3.63 -17.94 -6.66
C UNK A 51 -2.95 -18.06 -5.38
N UNK A 52 -3.71 -17.81 -4.10
CA UNK A 52 -3.21 -17.95 -2.82
C UNK A 52 -3.54 -19.23 -2.24
N UNK A 53 -4.68 -19.91 -2.52
CA UNK A 53 -5.21 -21.05 -1.90
C UNK A 53 -4.89 -22.33 -2.59
N THR A 54 -4.87 -22.38 -3.98
CA THR A 54 -4.62 -23.63 -4.69
C THR A 54 -3.19 -24.17 -4.48
N PRO A 55 -2.12 -23.35 -4.62
CA PRO A 55 -0.78 -23.89 -4.37
C PRO A 55 -0.62 -24.44 -2.94
N TYR A 56 -1.29 -23.85 -1.98
CA TYR A 56 -1.22 -24.31 -0.59
C TYR A 56 -1.76 -25.73 -0.48
N PHE A 57 -2.92 -26.01 -1.05
CA PHE A 57 -3.51 -27.34 -0.99
C PHE A 57 -2.71 -28.35 -1.82
N LEU A 58 -2.13 -27.92 -2.94
CA LEU A 58 -1.24 -28.77 -3.72
C LEU A 58 0.01 -29.14 -2.90
N MET A 59 0.56 -28.18 -2.16
CA MET A 59 1.71 -28.45 -1.29
C MET A 59 1.39 -29.49 -0.22
N LEU A 60 0.17 -29.43 0.34
CA LEU A 60 -0.21 -30.36 1.40
C LEU A 60 -0.50 -31.78 0.89
N THR A 61 -0.84 -31.93 -0.41
CA THR A 61 -1.38 -33.18 -0.93
C THR A 61 -0.50 -33.87 -1.97
N LEU A 62 0.38 -33.13 -2.66
CA LEU A 62 1.18 -33.70 -3.74
C LEU A 62 2.60 -34.03 -3.25
N ASN A 63 3.20 -35.06 -3.86
CA ASN A 63 4.60 -35.40 -3.70
C ASN A 63 5.38 -34.79 -4.86
N LEU A 64 5.95 -33.61 -4.64
CA LEU A 64 6.67 -32.88 -5.66
C LEU A 64 8.17 -32.82 -5.32
N PRO A 65 9.03 -32.69 -6.31
CA PRO A 65 10.46 -32.41 -6.03
C PRO A 65 10.61 -31.03 -5.40
N PHE A 66 11.77 -30.78 -4.79
CA PHE A 66 12.01 -29.53 -4.05
C PHE A 66 11.70 -28.29 -4.89
N TRP A 67 12.14 -28.25 -6.15
CA TRP A 67 11.88 -27.10 -7.00
C TRP A 67 10.39 -26.89 -7.25
N GLY A 68 9.58 -27.96 -7.22
CA GLY A 68 8.12 -27.83 -7.32
C GLY A 68 7.53 -27.09 -6.13
N TYR A 69 8.02 -27.38 -4.91
CA TYR A 69 7.59 -26.66 -3.72
C TYR A 69 8.01 -25.18 -3.76
N LEU A 70 9.21 -24.91 -4.33
CA LEU A 70 9.65 -23.53 -4.51
C LEU A 70 8.71 -22.77 -5.44
N LEU A 71 8.33 -23.38 -6.56
CA LEU A 71 7.40 -22.75 -7.51
C LEU A 71 6.04 -22.49 -6.86
N LEU A 72 5.54 -23.43 -6.06
CA LEU A 72 4.29 -23.24 -5.32
C LEU A 72 4.41 -22.07 -4.34
N SER A 73 5.54 -21.98 -3.64
CA SER A 73 5.76 -20.89 -2.68
C SER A 73 5.80 -19.52 -3.37
N ILE A 74 6.47 -19.43 -4.52
CA ILE A 74 6.52 -18.21 -5.31
C ILE A 74 5.10 -17.83 -5.77
N THR A 75 4.34 -18.82 -6.26
CA THR A 75 2.96 -18.59 -6.72
C THR A 75 2.09 -18.09 -5.57
N MET A 76 2.23 -18.70 -4.38
CA MET A 76 1.50 -18.23 -3.20
C MET A 76 1.84 -16.79 -2.85
N GLY A 77 3.11 -16.41 -2.98
CA GLY A 77 3.53 -15.03 -2.72
C GLY A 77 2.92 -14.05 -3.71
N VAL A 78 2.87 -14.41 -4.99
CA VAL A 78 2.21 -13.58 -6.01
C VAL A 78 0.72 -13.44 -5.70
N GLY A 79 0.06 -14.56 -5.34
CA GLY A 79 -1.35 -14.53 -4.97
C GLY A 79 -1.61 -13.71 -3.72
N MET A 80 -0.73 -13.82 -2.72
CA MET A 80 -0.81 -13.03 -1.49
C MET A 80 -0.76 -11.54 -1.81
N ALA A 81 0.19 -11.11 -2.64
CA ALA A 81 0.28 -9.70 -3.07
C ALA A 81 -0.97 -9.30 -3.85
N GLY A 82 -1.47 -10.19 -4.73
CA GLY A 82 -2.68 -9.92 -5.49
C GLY A 82 -3.91 -9.71 -4.62
N VAL A 83 -4.08 -10.53 -3.59
CA VAL A 83 -5.17 -10.35 -2.62
C VAL A 83 -5.03 -9.00 -1.92
N GLY A 84 -3.82 -8.66 -1.51
CA GLY A 84 -3.56 -7.38 -0.84
C GLY A 84 -3.94 -6.19 -1.72
N MET A 85 -3.50 -6.19 -2.95
CA MET A 85 -3.70 -5.04 -3.85
C MET A 85 -5.13 -4.96 -4.40
N ASN A 86 -5.79 -6.09 -4.62
CA ASN A 86 -7.06 -6.10 -5.35
C ASN A 86 -8.29 -6.29 -4.47
N VAL A 87 -8.16 -6.92 -3.31
CA VAL A 87 -9.30 -7.29 -2.48
C VAL A 87 -9.25 -6.56 -1.14
N MET A 88 -8.21 -6.79 -0.37
CA MET A 88 -8.04 -6.18 0.95
C MET A 88 -8.06 -4.66 0.88
N HIS A 89 -7.37 -4.11 -0.10
CA HIS A 89 -7.19 -2.68 -0.24
C HIS A 89 -8.53 -1.98 -0.50
N ASP A 90 -9.28 -2.44 -1.52
CA ASP A 90 -10.61 -1.87 -1.81
C ASP A 90 -11.55 -2.07 -0.62
N GLY A 91 -11.52 -3.25 0.00
CA GLY A 91 -12.40 -3.53 1.15
C GLY A 91 -12.17 -2.59 2.31
N ASN A 92 -10.90 -2.33 2.64
CA ASN A 92 -10.56 -1.46 3.78
C ASN A 92 -10.76 0.02 3.48
N HIS A 93 -10.93 0.39 2.21
CA HIS A 93 -11.34 1.75 1.84
C HIS A 93 -12.84 1.90 1.70
N GLY A 94 -13.60 0.83 1.92
CA GLY A 94 -15.04 0.85 1.72
C GLY A 94 -15.45 0.93 0.26
N ALA A 95 -14.56 0.51 -0.65
CA ALA A 95 -14.73 0.68 -2.09
C ALA A 95 -15.13 -0.62 -2.80
N TYR A 96 -15.09 -1.76 -2.08
CA TYR A 96 -15.38 -3.06 -2.72
C TYR A 96 -16.88 -3.20 -3.02
N SER A 97 -17.73 -2.77 -2.10
CA SER A 97 -19.17 -2.97 -2.18
C SER A 97 -19.91 -1.80 -1.51
N ASN A 98 -21.18 -1.60 -1.88
CA ASN A 98 -22.04 -0.67 -1.16
C ASN A 98 -22.51 -1.25 0.18
N LYS A 99 -22.31 -2.55 0.42
CA LYS A 99 -22.67 -3.21 1.67
C LYS A 99 -21.49 -3.21 2.62
N LYS A 100 -21.66 -2.59 3.78
CA LYS A 100 -20.57 -2.44 4.76
C LYS A 100 -20.02 -3.80 5.21
N TRP A 101 -20.89 -4.81 5.38
CA TRP A 101 -20.44 -6.12 5.84
C TRP A 101 -19.55 -6.81 4.81
N VAL A 102 -19.83 -6.59 3.50
CA VAL A 102 -18.97 -7.15 2.44
C VAL A 102 -17.59 -6.50 2.49
N ASN A 103 -17.53 -5.17 2.64
CA ASN A 103 -16.25 -4.47 2.77
C ASN A 103 -15.47 -4.96 3.98
N LYS A 104 -16.16 -5.24 5.09
CA LYS A 104 -15.51 -5.76 6.30
C LYS A 104 -14.89 -7.14 6.05
N ILE A 105 -15.63 -8.02 5.36
CA ILE A 105 -15.12 -9.37 5.04
C ILE A 105 -13.92 -9.25 4.09
N MET A 106 -14.04 -8.46 3.01
CA MET A 106 -12.97 -8.33 2.03
C MET A 106 -11.74 -7.65 2.63
N GLY A 107 -11.95 -6.62 3.48
CA GLY A 107 -10.87 -5.98 4.19
C GLY A 107 -10.15 -6.92 5.15
N SER A 108 -10.88 -7.87 5.72
CA SER A 108 -10.32 -8.86 6.65
C SER A 108 -9.39 -9.85 5.94
N SER A 109 -9.36 -9.86 4.61
CA SER A 109 -8.40 -10.70 3.88
C SER A 109 -6.94 -10.32 4.19
N ILE A 110 -6.71 -9.16 4.80
CA ILE A 110 -5.37 -8.80 5.27
C ILE A 110 -4.82 -9.81 6.28
N TYR A 111 -5.70 -10.50 7.02
CA TYR A 111 -5.25 -11.52 7.98
C TYR A 111 -4.60 -12.71 7.28
N ILE A 112 -4.92 -12.95 6.00
CA ILE A 112 -4.26 -13.98 5.19
C ILE A 112 -2.84 -13.55 4.80
N LEU A 113 -2.59 -12.24 4.79
CA LEU A 113 -1.28 -11.66 4.48
C LEU A 113 -0.44 -11.43 5.74
N ALA A 114 -0.87 -11.95 6.86
CA ALA A 114 -0.24 -11.75 8.17
C ALA A 114 -0.33 -10.32 8.67
N GLY A 115 -1.23 -9.51 8.12
CA GLY A 115 -1.45 -8.13 8.59
C GLY A 115 -2.58 -8.03 9.59
N ASN A 116 -2.97 -6.80 9.90
CA ASN A 116 -4.01 -6.49 10.88
C ASN A 116 -4.85 -5.32 10.38
N VAL A 117 -6.17 -5.47 10.40
CA VAL A 117 -7.09 -4.46 9.88
C VAL A 117 -6.91 -3.11 10.57
N TYR A 118 -6.94 -3.11 11.92
CA TYR A 118 -6.85 -1.85 12.67
C TYR A 118 -5.53 -1.13 12.36
N ASN A 119 -4.41 -1.84 12.45
CA ASN A 119 -3.10 -1.24 12.20
C ASN A 119 -3.01 -0.69 10.78
N TRP A 120 -3.47 -1.47 9.81
CA TRP A 120 -3.39 -1.06 8.41
C TRP A 120 -4.26 0.16 8.14
N GLN A 121 -5.49 0.18 8.69
CA GLN A 121 -6.38 1.32 8.49
C GLN A 121 -5.82 2.59 9.13
N VAL A 122 -5.20 2.49 10.31
CA VAL A 122 -4.56 3.67 10.91
C VAL A 122 -3.37 4.12 10.07
N GLN A 123 -2.47 3.19 9.73
CA GLN A 123 -1.29 3.55 8.95
C GLN A 123 -1.67 4.13 7.59
N HIS A 124 -2.56 3.47 6.88
CA HIS A 124 -2.86 3.78 5.48
C HIS A 124 -3.96 4.83 5.35
N ASN A 125 -5.15 4.55 5.91
CA ASN A 125 -6.29 5.45 5.72
C ASN A 125 -6.16 6.75 6.50
N VAL A 126 -5.64 6.68 7.74
CA VAL A 126 -5.54 7.85 8.60
C VAL A 126 -4.25 8.62 8.34
N LEU A 127 -3.09 7.95 8.47
CA LEU A 127 -1.81 8.66 8.43
C LEU A 127 -1.33 8.90 6.99
N HIS A 128 -1.33 7.87 6.14
CA HIS A 128 -0.79 8.03 4.79
C HIS A 128 -1.69 8.90 3.90
N HIS A 129 -2.98 8.59 3.82
CA HIS A 129 -3.89 9.35 2.95
C HIS A 129 -4.11 10.79 3.41
N THR A 130 -4.04 11.05 4.71
CA THR A 130 -4.17 12.43 5.19
C THR A 130 -2.88 13.22 4.97
N TYR A 131 -1.72 12.60 5.28
CA TYR A 131 -0.44 13.31 5.37
C TYR A 131 0.57 12.82 4.35
N THR A 132 0.14 12.46 3.16
CA THR A 132 1.00 11.86 2.12
C THR A 132 2.31 12.63 1.96
N ASN A 133 3.42 11.93 2.14
CA ASN A 133 4.80 12.44 1.98
C ASN A 133 5.17 13.60 2.94
N ILE A 134 4.42 13.79 4.02
CA ILE A 134 4.79 14.79 5.03
C ILE A 134 5.66 14.09 6.09
N HIS A 135 6.91 14.51 6.19
CA HIS A 135 7.90 13.95 7.12
C HIS A 135 7.36 13.94 8.56
N GLU A 136 7.58 12.84 9.27
CA GLU A 136 7.15 12.58 10.64
C GLU A 136 5.64 12.33 10.80
N HIS A 137 4.85 12.47 9.74
CA HIS A 137 3.40 12.24 9.79
C HIS A 137 2.97 11.05 8.95
N ASP A 138 3.53 10.89 7.75
CA ASP A 138 3.24 9.77 6.86
C ASP A 138 4.11 8.57 7.25
N GLU A 139 3.51 7.58 7.89
CA GLU A 139 4.27 6.39 8.33
C GLU A 139 4.74 5.52 7.17
N ASP A 140 4.15 5.66 5.99
CA ASP A 140 4.62 4.90 4.83
C ASP A 140 5.98 5.39 4.33
N MET A 141 6.39 6.62 4.68
CA MET A 141 7.74 7.07 4.38
C MET A 141 8.69 7.04 5.59
N GLU A 142 8.24 6.46 6.69
CA GLU A 142 9.06 6.28 7.89
C GLU A 142 9.64 4.87 7.88
N ALA A 143 10.88 4.75 7.46
CA ALA A 143 11.56 3.46 7.32
C ALA A 143 12.60 3.24 8.44
N GLY A 144 12.36 3.83 9.59
CA GLY A 144 13.27 3.74 10.73
C GLY A 144 14.59 4.41 10.42
N ARG A 145 15.67 3.78 10.87
CA ARG A 145 17.02 4.27 10.64
C ARG A 145 17.72 3.57 9.49
N ILE A 146 17.10 2.53 8.94
CA ILE A 146 17.76 1.69 7.92
C ILE A 146 17.65 2.32 6.54
N LEU A 147 16.49 2.91 6.22
CA LEU A 147 16.25 3.58 4.93
C LEU A 147 15.90 5.04 5.17
N ARG A 148 16.33 5.88 4.24
CA ARG A 148 16.01 7.30 4.24
C ARG A 148 15.16 7.59 3.01
N PHE A 149 13.84 7.71 3.22
CA PHE A 149 12.89 8.02 2.15
C PHE A 149 12.60 9.52 2.04
N SER A 150 12.88 10.27 3.09
CA SER A 150 12.60 11.71 3.14
C SER A 150 13.89 12.51 3.15
N LYS A 151 13.93 13.56 2.33
CA LYS A 151 15.06 14.50 2.34
C LYS A 151 15.16 15.25 3.68
N HIS A 152 14.08 15.24 4.46
CA HIS A 152 14.02 15.88 5.77
C HIS A 152 14.45 14.97 6.91
N ALA A 153 14.63 13.66 6.64
CA ALA A 153 15.06 12.69 7.64
C ALA A 153 16.58 12.78 7.87
N GLU A 154 17.01 12.38 9.06
CA GLU A 154 18.44 12.36 9.41
C GLU A 154 19.19 11.40 8.47
N TRP A 155 20.31 11.90 7.93
CA TRP A 155 21.20 11.09 7.11
C TRP A 155 22.17 10.31 7.97
N ARG A 156 22.45 9.05 7.59
CA ARG A 156 23.44 8.18 8.24
C ARG A 156 24.33 7.56 7.16
N LYS A 157 25.55 7.20 7.55
CA LYS A 157 26.60 6.73 6.61
C LYS A 157 26.12 5.54 5.75
N HIS A 158 25.35 4.61 6.33
CA HIS A 158 24.89 3.44 5.58
C HIS A 158 23.86 3.79 4.51
N HIS A 159 23.21 4.96 4.59
CA HIS A 159 22.23 5.37 3.58
C HIS A 159 22.84 5.49 2.18
N ARG A 160 24.15 5.77 2.10
CA ARG A 160 24.81 5.88 0.77
C ARG A 160 24.75 4.59 -0.02
N PHE A 161 24.42 3.46 0.60
CA PHE A 161 24.26 2.17 -0.08
C PHE A 161 22.81 1.72 -0.17
N GLN A 162 21.83 2.56 0.22
CA GLN A 162 20.45 2.09 0.35
C GLN A 162 19.82 1.70 -0.99
N HIS A 163 20.27 2.27 -2.10
CA HIS A 163 19.77 1.88 -3.42
C HIS A 163 20.17 0.45 -3.80
N TYR A 164 21.14 -0.14 -3.10
CA TYR A 164 21.50 -1.55 -3.27
C TYR A 164 20.72 -2.47 -2.32
N TYR A 165 20.65 -2.13 -1.02
CA TYR A 165 20.10 -3.08 -0.05
C TYR A 165 18.58 -2.93 0.15
N SER A 166 17.96 -1.89 -0.39
CA SER A 166 16.54 -1.64 -0.18
C SER A 166 15.66 -2.76 -0.69
N ILE A 167 15.97 -3.32 -1.86
CA ILE A 167 15.15 -4.39 -2.44
C ILE A 167 15.08 -5.61 -1.51
N PHE A 168 16.17 -5.91 -0.82
CA PHE A 168 16.19 -6.99 0.15
C PHE A 168 15.24 -6.70 1.31
N LEU A 169 15.26 -5.45 1.82
CA LEU A 169 14.38 -5.05 2.92
C LEU A 169 12.91 -5.05 2.49
N TYR A 170 12.63 -4.70 1.23
CA TYR A 170 11.27 -4.73 0.71
C TYR A 170 10.66 -6.12 0.81
N GLY A 171 11.46 -7.15 0.60
CA GLY A 171 11.01 -8.53 0.73
C GLY A 171 10.63 -8.93 2.15
N LEU A 172 11.04 -8.15 3.15
CA LEU A 172 10.73 -8.46 4.54
C LEU A 172 9.42 -7.83 5.04
N LEU A 173 8.71 -7.06 4.20
CA LEU A 173 7.54 -6.29 4.63
C LEU A 173 6.50 -7.14 5.34
N THR A 174 5.92 -8.12 4.64
CA THR A 174 4.86 -8.94 5.21
C THR A 174 5.39 -9.93 6.24
N PHE A 175 6.62 -10.36 6.08
CA PHE A 175 7.29 -11.21 7.06
C PHE A 175 7.40 -10.47 8.40
N ASN A 176 7.76 -9.18 8.36
CA ASN A 176 7.82 -8.37 9.57
C ASN A 176 6.43 -8.10 10.16
N TRP A 177 5.39 -7.98 9.33
CA TRP A 177 4.02 -7.89 9.84
C TRP A 177 3.71 -9.10 10.72
N ALA A 178 4.09 -10.29 10.24
CA ALA A 178 3.77 -11.54 10.95
C ALA A 178 4.46 -11.61 12.31
N LEU A 179 5.68 -11.07 12.42
CA LEU A 179 6.53 -11.30 13.59
C LEU A 179 6.58 -10.14 14.57
N THR A 180 6.75 -8.90 14.08
CA THR A 180 7.06 -7.78 14.97
C THR A 180 6.25 -6.52 14.74
N THR A 181 6.14 -6.08 13.48
CA THR A 181 5.62 -4.75 13.15
C THR A 181 4.21 -4.52 13.68
N ASP A 182 3.33 -5.50 13.52
CA ASP A 182 1.93 -5.34 13.96
C ASP A 182 1.82 -5.13 15.46
N PHE A 183 2.68 -5.80 16.25
CA PHE A 183 2.66 -5.62 17.71
C PHE A 183 3.14 -4.22 18.09
N GLN A 184 4.20 -3.77 17.44
CA GLN A 184 4.74 -2.43 17.69
C GLN A 184 3.75 -1.33 17.30
N GLN A 185 3.10 -1.49 16.14
CA GLN A 185 2.10 -0.53 15.67
C GLN A 185 0.88 -0.49 16.59
N MET A 186 0.39 -1.67 17.00
CA MET A 186 -0.77 -1.73 17.91
C MET A 186 -0.48 -0.94 19.17
N TYR A 187 0.70 -1.15 19.77
CA TYR A 187 1.10 -0.42 20.97
C TYR A 187 1.12 1.09 20.72
N ARG A 188 1.80 1.53 19.65
CA ARG A 188 1.93 2.97 19.36
C ARG A 188 0.59 3.62 19.08
N TYR A 189 -0.25 2.97 18.28
CA TYR A 189 -1.52 3.56 17.85
C TYR A 189 -2.52 3.61 19.01
N MET A 190 -2.53 2.58 19.85
CA MET A 190 -3.38 2.59 21.06
C MET A 190 -2.96 3.70 22.01
N LYS A 191 -1.64 3.86 22.21
CA LYS A 191 -1.10 4.92 23.08
C LYS A 191 -1.47 6.31 22.57
N ARG A 192 -1.50 6.50 21.26
CA ARG A 192 -1.88 7.79 20.63
C ARG A 192 -3.40 7.92 20.43
N ASN A 193 -4.16 6.92 20.82
CA ASN A 193 -5.63 6.88 20.68
C ASN A 193 -6.07 7.10 19.23
N LEU A 194 -5.31 6.54 18.26
CA LEU A 194 -5.62 6.66 16.85
C LEU A 194 -6.60 5.58 16.41
N SER A 195 -7.51 5.93 15.50
CA SER A 195 -8.42 4.95 14.92
C SER A 195 -8.99 5.50 13.61
N TYR A 196 -9.52 4.57 12.80
CA TYR A 196 -10.24 4.90 11.57
C TYR A 196 -11.73 4.67 11.84
N GLY A 197 -12.48 5.76 11.97
CA GLY A 197 -13.90 5.70 12.30
C GLY A 197 -14.14 5.60 13.82
N LYS A 198 -14.45 4.40 14.29
CA LYS A 198 -14.79 4.18 15.71
C LYS A 198 -13.57 4.34 16.60
N LEU A 199 -13.82 4.77 17.85
CA LEU A 199 -12.77 4.85 18.86
C LEU A 199 -12.11 3.46 19.05
N PRO A 200 -10.80 3.41 19.33
CA PRO A 200 -10.14 2.12 19.49
C PRO A 200 -10.63 1.40 20.74
N ASN A 201 -10.72 0.09 20.65
CA ASN A 201 -11.05 -0.79 21.77
C ASN A 201 -9.83 -1.67 22.04
N PRO A 202 -8.99 -1.33 23.04
CA PRO A 202 -7.74 -2.05 23.25
C PRO A 202 -7.92 -3.55 23.46
N VAL A 203 -8.91 -3.95 24.26
CA VAL A 203 -9.13 -5.39 24.54
C VAL A 203 -9.48 -6.13 23.25
N MET A 204 -10.44 -5.62 22.49
CA MET A 204 -10.85 -6.26 21.23
C MET A 204 -9.71 -6.29 20.23
N ASN A 205 -9.01 -5.16 20.07
CA ASN A 205 -7.97 -5.06 19.05
C ASN A 205 -6.76 -5.93 19.38
N TRP A 206 -6.31 -5.95 20.64
CA TRP A 206 -5.22 -6.84 21.05
C TRP A 206 -5.61 -8.30 20.93
N SER A 207 -6.85 -8.66 21.33
CA SER A 207 -7.35 -10.02 21.21
C SER A 207 -7.40 -10.47 19.76
N THR A 208 -7.91 -9.62 18.88
CA THR A 208 -7.95 -9.90 17.43
C THR A 208 -6.54 -10.12 16.89
N LEU A 209 -5.61 -9.26 17.28
CA LEU A 209 -4.22 -9.39 16.81
C LEU A 209 -3.62 -10.74 17.21
N VAL A 210 -3.71 -11.09 18.49
CA VAL A 210 -3.10 -12.34 18.98
C VAL A 210 -3.79 -13.57 18.36
N ILE A 211 -5.12 -13.58 18.36
CA ILE A 211 -5.87 -14.74 17.84
C ILE A 211 -5.58 -14.94 16.35
N THR A 212 -5.60 -13.85 15.56
CA THR A 212 -5.35 -13.97 14.12
C THR A 212 -3.92 -14.38 13.82
N LYS A 213 -2.93 -13.95 14.64
CA LYS A 213 -1.55 -14.40 14.46
C LYS A 213 -1.41 -15.89 14.76
N VAL A 214 -2.06 -16.36 15.82
CA VAL A 214 -2.04 -17.79 16.14
C VAL A 214 -2.65 -18.61 15.00
N ILE A 215 -3.80 -18.17 14.49
CA ILE A 215 -4.46 -18.86 13.36
C ILE A 215 -3.55 -18.82 12.14
N TYR A 216 -2.96 -17.67 11.84
CA TYR A 216 -2.09 -17.49 10.68
C TYR A 216 -0.90 -18.46 10.74
N LEU A 217 -0.19 -18.48 11.86
CA LEU A 217 0.97 -19.36 12.00
C LEU A 217 0.57 -20.83 11.97
N THR A 218 -0.59 -21.17 12.53
CA THR A 218 -1.10 -22.55 12.46
C THR A 218 -1.33 -22.96 11.01
N VAL A 219 -2.03 -22.12 10.24
CA VAL A 219 -2.35 -22.44 8.84
C VAL A 219 -1.09 -22.51 7.99
N TRP A 220 -0.19 -21.54 8.12
CA TRP A 220 0.92 -21.40 7.16
C TRP A 220 2.21 -22.08 7.60
N ILE A 221 2.33 -22.51 8.85
CA ILE A 221 3.53 -23.22 9.33
C ILE A 221 3.17 -24.56 9.95
N VAL A 222 2.27 -24.59 10.94
CA VAL A 222 2.02 -25.81 11.70
C VAL A 222 1.39 -26.90 10.82
N LEU A 223 0.33 -26.56 10.09
CA LEU A 223 -0.32 -27.54 9.22
C LEU A 223 0.60 -28.07 8.12
N PRO A 224 1.39 -27.23 7.43
CA PRO A 224 2.36 -27.78 6.49
C PRO A 224 3.42 -28.67 7.15
N LEU A 225 3.88 -28.35 8.38
CA LEU A 225 4.83 -29.21 9.09
C LEU A 225 4.22 -30.59 9.39
N ILE A 226 2.92 -30.66 9.62
CA ILE A 226 2.24 -31.92 9.95
C ILE A 226 1.90 -32.70 8.67
N PHE A 227 1.36 -32.03 7.65
CA PHE A 227 0.72 -32.70 6.53
C PHE A 227 1.52 -32.69 5.22
N ALA A 228 2.39 -31.71 5.00
CA ALA A 228 3.18 -31.68 3.77
C ALA A 228 4.28 -32.73 3.82
N ASN A 229 4.50 -33.41 2.69
CA ASN A 229 5.50 -34.47 2.60
C ASN A 229 6.85 -33.89 2.17
N ILE A 230 7.36 -32.94 2.98
CA ILE A 230 8.66 -32.29 2.78
C ILE A 230 9.33 -32.10 4.13
N ALA A 231 10.63 -31.80 4.11
CA ALA A 231 11.38 -31.58 5.34
C ALA A 231 10.94 -30.31 6.06
N TRP A 232 11.09 -30.26 7.37
CA TRP A 232 10.68 -29.12 8.18
C TRP A 232 11.34 -27.82 7.71
N TRP A 233 12.61 -27.87 7.34
CA TRP A 233 13.32 -26.68 6.91
C TRP A 233 12.80 -26.18 5.55
N GLN A 234 12.30 -27.10 4.71
CA GLN A 234 11.69 -26.72 3.44
C GLN A 234 10.37 -25.97 3.65
N VAL A 235 9.60 -26.36 4.67
CA VAL A 235 8.38 -25.63 5.04
C VAL A 235 8.73 -24.19 5.42
N LEU A 236 9.75 -24.04 6.28
CA LEU A 236 10.15 -22.70 6.72
C LEU A 236 10.71 -21.86 5.58
N LEU A 237 11.51 -22.48 4.71
CA LEU A 237 12.04 -21.78 3.53
C LEU A 237 10.92 -21.36 2.59
N GLY A 238 9.94 -22.22 2.34
CA GLY A 238 8.80 -21.90 1.49
C GLY A 238 7.98 -20.75 2.07
N PHE A 239 7.76 -20.77 3.38
CA PHE A 239 7.07 -19.69 4.08
C PHE A 239 7.82 -18.36 3.89
N PHE A 240 9.13 -18.37 4.05
CA PHE A 240 9.95 -17.17 3.85
C PHE A 240 9.88 -16.70 2.40
N ILE A 241 9.99 -17.62 1.42
CA ILE A 241 9.95 -17.27 -0.01
C ILE A 241 8.60 -16.65 -0.35
N MET A 242 7.48 -17.24 0.12
CA MET A 242 6.15 -16.69 -0.10
C MET A 242 6.09 -15.24 0.38
N HIS A 243 6.55 -14.99 1.60
CA HIS A 243 6.55 -13.65 2.17
C HIS A 243 7.50 -12.71 1.45
N TYR A 244 8.67 -13.22 1.04
CA TYR A 244 9.64 -12.39 0.33
C TYR A 244 9.07 -11.91 -1.00
N VAL A 245 8.45 -12.81 -1.76
CA VAL A 245 7.83 -12.46 -3.04
C VAL A 245 6.71 -11.44 -2.83
N ALA A 246 5.81 -11.72 -1.89
CA ALA A 246 4.72 -10.79 -1.60
C ALA A 246 5.25 -9.43 -1.12
N GLY A 247 6.26 -9.45 -0.26
CA GLY A 247 6.85 -8.22 0.28
C GLY A 247 7.48 -7.35 -0.80
N VAL A 248 8.26 -7.95 -1.71
CA VAL A 248 8.87 -7.21 -2.82
C VAL A 248 7.79 -6.57 -3.69
N ILE A 249 6.78 -7.35 -4.08
CA ILE A 249 5.71 -6.84 -4.96
C ILE A 249 4.99 -5.68 -4.28
N LEU A 250 4.52 -5.87 -3.05
CA LEU A 250 3.74 -4.85 -2.34
C LEU A 250 4.57 -3.60 -2.08
N SER A 251 5.82 -3.77 -1.62
CA SER A 251 6.69 -2.63 -1.31
C SER A 251 7.01 -1.82 -2.57
N VAL A 252 7.41 -2.50 -3.66
CA VAL A 252 7.78 -1.80 -4.88
C VAL A 252 6.58 -1.04 -5.44
N VAL A 253 5.42 -1.69 -5.56
CA VAL A 253 4.23 -1.03 -6.10
C VAL A 253 3.90 0.23 -5.29
N PHE A 254 3.97 0.14 -3.95
CA PHE A 254 3.70 1.27 -3.08
C PHE A 254 4.71 2.39 -3.24
N GLN A 255 6.01 2.04 -3.26
CA GLN A 255 7.06 3.06 -3.27
C GLN A 255 7.14 3.80 -4.60
N LEU A 256 6.80 3.14 -5.70
CA LEU A 256 6.86 3.79 -7.02
C LEU A 256 5.92 5.00 -7.14
N ALA A 257 4.91 5.08 -6.29
CA ALA A 257 3.92 6.14 -6.35
C ALA A 257 4.32 7.39 -5.56
N HIS A 258 5.26 7.26 -4.62
CA HIS A 258 5.54 8.33 -3.66
C HIS A 258 7.03 8.63 -3.47
N ILE A 259 7.89 7.64 -3.60
CA ILE A 259 9.33 7.81 -3.34
C ILE A 259 10.05 7.76 -4.68
N VAL A 260 9.81 8.80 -5.46
CA VAL A 260 10.38 9.01 -6.80
C VAL A 260 10.67 10.49 -6.98
N ASP A 261 11.44 10.82 -8.02
CA ASP A 261 11.89 12.20 -8.25
C ASP A 261 10.73 13.19 -8.42
N ASP A 262 9.64 12.76 -9.03
CA ASP A 262 8.53 13.67 -9.37
C ASP A 262 7.52 13.86 -8.22
N ALA A 263 7.68 13.16 -7.11
CA ALA A 263 6.79 13.31 -5.95
C ALA A 263 7.44 14.24 -4.92
N ASP A 264 6.76 15.33 -4.58
CA ASP A 264 7.26 16.31 -3.63
C ASP A 264 7.18 15.80 -2.19
N GLN A 265 7.99 16.42 -1.33
CA GLN A 265 8.00 16.14 0.12
C GLN A 265 7.84 17.48 0.87
N PRO A 266 6.65 18.11 0.79
CA PRO A 266 6.45 19.42 1.42
C PRO A 266 6.36 19.32 2.93
N LEU A 267 6.73 20.42 3.59
CA LEU A 267 6.66 20.54 5.05
C LEU A 267 5.61 21.58 5.44
N PRO A 268 4.97 21.42 6.60
CA PRO A 268 4.15 22.49 7.14
C PRO A 268 5.04 23.64 7.63
N ASP A 269 4.44 24.83 7.77
CA ASP A 269 5.15 25.98 8.36
C ASP A 269 5.28 25.77 9.87
N ALA A 270 5.85 26.81 10.55
CA ALA A 270 6.13 26.72 12.00
C ALA A 270 4.84 26.53 12.82
N GLU A 271 3.71 26.98 12.30
CA GLU A 271 2.39 26.86 12.95
C GLU A 271 1.65 25.58 12.56
N GLY A 272 2.23 24.77 11.70
CA GLY A 272 1.61 23.51 11.26
C GLY A 272 0.73 23.62 10.02
N ASN A 273 0.79 24.73 9.31
CA ASN A 273 -0.08 24.96 8.15
C ASN A 273 0.61 24.53 6.85
N MET A 274 -0.11 23.76 6.04
CA MET A 274 0.35 23.40 4.69
C MET A 274 -0.06 24.50 3.71
N LYS A 275 0.77 24.68 2.68
CA LYS A 275 0.55 25.68 1.63
C LYS A 275 -0.74 25.40 0.84
N ASN A 276 -0.98 24.14 0.50
CA ASN A 276 -2.05 23.74 -0.40
C ASN A 276 -3.23 23.11 0.34
N THR A 277 -4.38 23.04 -0.34
CA THR A 277 -5.49 22.20 0.11
C THR A 277 -5.08 20.73 0.03
N TRP A 278 -5.83 19.88 0.73
CA TRP A 278 -5.54 18.44 0.75
C TRP A 278 -5.52 17.84 -0.65
N ALA A 279 -6.51 18.17 -1.49
CA ALA A 279 -6.59 17.57 -2.84
C ALA A 279 -5.42 17.99 -3.72
N ILE A 280 -5.02 19.27 -3.67
CA ILE A 280 -3.89 19.77 -4.44
C ILE A 280 -2.59 19.12 -3.94
N HIS A 281 -2.46 18.96 -2.62
CA HIS A 281 -1.32 18.28 -2.02
C HIS A 281 -1.17 16.86 -2.57
N GLN A 282 -2.29 16.13 -2.77
CA GLN A 282 -2.22 14.79 -3.32
C GLN A 282 -1.61 14.79 -4.73
N LEU A 283 -1.93 15.80 -5.54
CA LEU A 283 -1.36 15.91 -6.88
C LEU A 283 0.16 16.15 -6.86
N PHE A 284 0.65 16.91 -5.89
CA PHE A 284 2.08 17.19 -5.76
C PHE A 284 2.88 16.01 -5.21
N THR A 285 2.24 15.12 -4.46
CA THR A 285 2.95 14.07 -3.71
C THR A 285 2.73 12.66 -4.26
N THR A 286 2.02 12.51 -5.37
CA THR A 286 1.58 11.21 -5.85
C THR A 286 1.82 11.10 -7.36
N VAL A 287 2.27 9.90 -7.79
CA VAL A 287 2.67 9.66 -9.19
C VAL A 287 2.02 8.37 -9.69
N ASN A 288 1.49 8.41 -10.91
CA ASN A 288 1.01 7.22 -11.61
C ASN A 288 2.16 6.58 -12.39
N PHE A 289 2.04 5.27 -12.66
CA PHE A 289 3.04 4.59 -13.47
C PHE A 289 2.43 3.46 -14.28
N GLY A 290 2.90 3.32 -15.53
CA GLY A 290 2.55 2.20 -16.41
C GLY A 290 1.06 2.04 -16.65
N THR A 291 0.31 3.14 -16.73
CA THR A 291 -1.16 3.08 -16.76
C THR A 291 -1.72 2.57 -18.08
N LYS A 292 -0.89 2.50 -19.13
CA LYS A 292 -1.31 1.94 -20.42
C LYS A 292 -1.11 0.43 -20.51
N ASN A 293 -0.41 -0.17 -19.53
CA ASN A 293 -0.16 -1.60 -19.52
C ASN A 293 -1.33 -2.32 -18.83
N LYS A 294 -2.06 -3.14 -19.60
CA LYS A 294 -3.26 -3.80 -19.10
C LYS A 294 -2.95 -4.82 -18.00
N ILE A 295 -1.80 -5.50 -18.08
CA ILE A 295 -1.42 -6.49 -17.08
C ILE A 295 -1.10 -5.80 -15.76
N VAL A 296 -0.33 -4.71 -15.81
CA VAL A 296 -0.01 -3.93 -14.61
C VAL A 296 -1.28 -3.39 -13.96
N ASN A 297 -2.18 -2.79 -14.77
CA ASN A 297 -3.46 -2.27 -14.25
C ASN A 297 -4.25 -3.36 -13.54
N TRP A 298 -4.32 -4.53 -14.16
CA TRP A 298 -5.14 -5.62 -13.63
C TRP A 298 -4.55 -6.19 -12.35
N PHE A 299 -3.25 -6.49 -12.36
CA PHE A 299 -2.62 -7.18 -11.23
C PHE A 299 -2.40 -6.27 -10.02
N THR A 300 -2.05 -5.01 -10.25
CA THR A 300 -1.75 -4.10 -9.13
C THR A 300 -3.01 -3.54 -8.45
N GLY A 301 -4.20 -3.94 -8.91
CA GLY A 301 -5.44 -3.43 -8.30
C GLY A 301 -5.56 -1.92 -8.45
N GLY A 302 -5.12 -1.41 -9.60
CA GLY A 302 -5.18 0.02 -9.85
C GLY A 302 -4.22 0.85 -9.01
N LEU A 303 -3.33 0.22 -8.24
CA LEU A 303 -2.37 0.98 -7.41
C LEU A 303 -1.29 1.66 -8.23
N ASN A 304 -1.24 1.41 -9.54
CA ASN A 304 -0.45 2.21 -10.47
C ASN A 304 -1.20 3.48 -10.90
N HIS A 305 -2.47 3.64 -10.53
CA HIS A 305 -3.25 4.88 -10.67
C HIS A 305 -3.35 5.54 -9.30
N GLN A 306 -2.21 5.87 -8.71
CA GLN A 306 -2.17 6.36 -7.34
C GLN A 306 -2.80 7.73 -7.18
N VAL A 307 -2.70 8.58 -8.21
CA VAL A 307 -3.33 9.92 -8.14
C VAL A 307 -4.84 9.76 -7.93
N GLU A 308 -5.47 8.92 -8.75
CA GLU A 308 -6.90 8.66 -8.65
C GLU A 308 -7.25 8.00 -7.32
N HIS A 309 -6.41 7.04 -6.89
CA HIS A 309 -6.62 6.39 -5.62
C HIS A 309 -6.55 7.36 -4.44
N HIS A 310 -5.57 8.26 -4.45
CA HIS A 310 -5.41 9.20 -3.34
C HIS A 310 -6.56 10.20 -3.24
N ILE A 311 -7.05 10.68 -4.39
CA ILE A 311 -8.13 11.66 -4.38
C ILE A 311 -9.49 10.99 -4.13
N PHE A 312 -9.68 9.78 -4.64
CA PHE A 312 -10.95 9.05 -4.57
C PHE A 312 -10.78 7.64 -3.98
N PRO A 313 -10.29 7.51 -2.73
CA PRO A 313 -10.03 6.19 -2.17
C PRO A 313 -11.29 5.33 -1.97
N ASN A 314 -12.46 5.96 -1.93
CA ASN A 314 -13.72 5.25 -1.75
C ASN A 314 -14.34 4.77 -3.08
N ILE A 315 -13.66 5.00 -4.21
CA ILE A 315 -14.07 4.46 -5.51
C ILE A 315 -13.26 3.21 -5.78
N SER A 316 -13.91 2.13 -6.23
CA SER A 316 -13.21 0.88 -6.54
C SER A 316 -12.19 1.10 -7.66
N HIS A 317 -11.05 0.43 -7.51
CA HIS A 317 -9.94 0.57 -8.45
C HIS A 317 -10.30 0.18 -9.89
N ILE A 318 -11.35 -0.62 -10.09
CA ILE A 318 -11.75 -1.02 -11.44
C ILE A 318 -12.18 0.17 -12.30
N HIS A 319 -12.47 1.31 -11.67
CA HIS A 319 -12.89 2.52 -12.38
C HIS A 319 -11.75 3.51 -12.61
N TYR A 320 -10.55 3.27 -12.06
CA TYR A 320 -9.48 4.27 -12.08
C TYR A 320 -9.03 4.63 -13.49
N THR A 321 -8.92 3.66 -14.39
CA THR A 321 -8.50 3.94 -15.77
C THR A 321 -9.42 4.96 -16.45
N LYS A 322 -10.73 4.85 -16.21
CA LYS A 322 -11.69 5.76 -16.81
C LYS A 322 -11.65 7.14 -16.17
N ILE A 323 -11.68 7.19 -14.82
CA ILE A 323 -11.68 8.49 -14.15
C ILE A 323 -10.32 9.21 -14.23
N SER A 324 -9.24 8.49 -14.55
CA SER A 324 -7.93 9.13 -14.70
C SER A 324 -7.93 10.18 -15.81
N LYS A 325 -8.72 9.96 -16.87
CA LYS A 325 -8.84 10.94 -17.94
C LYS A 325 -9.46 12.25 -17.44
N ILE A 326 -10.46 12.11 -16.56
CA ILE A 326 -11.13 13.28 -15.95
C ILE A 326 -10.16 14.03 -15.03
N VAL A 327 -9.44 13.28 -14.18
CA VAL A 327 -8.50 13.87 -13.23
C VAL A 327 -7.38 14.60 -13.99
N LYS A 328 -6.80 13.94 -14.99
CA LYS A 328 -5.70 14.51 -15.79
C LYS A 328 -6.14 15.80 -16.49
N GLN A 329 -7.31 15.77 -17.13
CA GLN A 329 -7.82 16.93 -17.84
C GLN A 329 -8.11 18.08 -16.87
N THR A 330 -8.73 17.78 -15.74
CA THR A 330 -9.05 18.82 -14.75
C THR A 330 -7.77 19.42 -14.17
N ALA A 331 -6.77 18.61 -13.84
CA ALA A 331 -5.50 19.12 -13.33
C ALA A 331 -4.86 20.07 -14.33
N LYS A 332 -4.89 19.71 -15.63
CA LYS A 332 -4.34 20.55 -16.67
C LYS A 332 -5.07 21.90 -16.76
N GLU A 333 -6.39 21.88 -16.71
CA GLU A 333 -7.20 23.10 -16.78
C GLU A 333 -6.92 24.04 -15.61
N PHE A 334 -6.58 23.49 -14.45
CA PHE A 334 -6.31 24.29 -13.25
C PHE A 334 -4.81 24.58 -13.09
N ASN A 335 -4.00 24.23 -14.10
CA ASN A 335 -2.56 24.44 -14.11
C ASN A 335 -1.88 23.77 -12.91
N LEU A 336 -2.32 22.56 -12.58
CA LEU A 336 -1.79 21.75 -11.48
C LEU A 336 -1.04 20.54 -12.04
N PRO A 337 -0.08 20.01 -11.30
CA PRO A 337 0.68 18.85 -11.79
C PRO A 337 -0.21 17.59 -11.86
N TYR A 338 0.09 16.75 -12.82
CA TYR A 338 -0.43 15.39 -12.91
C TYR A 338 0.76 14.53 -13.28
N ASN A 339 1.37 13.91 -12.27
CA ASN A 339 2.65 13.24 -12.44
C ASN A 339 2.45 11.79 -12.84
N GLU A 340 3.12 11.36 -13.90
CA GLU A 340 3.04 9.97 -14.35
C GLU A 340 4.32 9.56 -15.05
N TYR A 341 4.73 8.31 -14.80
CA TYR A 341 5.78 7.65 -15.56
C TYR A 341 5.11 6.80 -16.62
N LYS A 342 5.54 6.93 -17.85
CA LYS A 342 4.94 6.24 -19.00
C LYS A 342 4.97 4.72 -18.82
N THR A 343 6.05 4.19 -18.23
CA THR A 343 6.21 2.74 -18.03
C THR A 343 6.56 2.45 -16.57
N THR A 344 6.28 1.23 -16.14
CA THR A 344 6.70 0.74 -14.84
C THR A 344 8.21 0.74 -14.71
N ARG A 345 8.92 0.39 -15.82
CA ARG A 345 10.38 0.40 -15.84
C ARG A 345 10.93 1.79 -15.49
N LYS A 346 10.37 2.84 -16.09
CA LYS A 346 10.83 4.22 -15.82
C LYS A 346 10.60 4.59 -14.36
N ALA A 347 9.47 4.17 -13.78
CA ALA A 347 9.19 4.42 -12.37
C ALA A 347 10.19 3.70 -11.47
N ILE A 348 10.51 2.44 -11.78
CA ILE A 348 11.48 1.67 -11.01
C ILE A 348 12.85 2.35 -11.05
N ILE A 349 13.29 2.77 -12.24
CA ILE A 349 14.57 3.47 -12.40
C ILE A 349 14.57 4.76 -11.57
N SER A 350 13.49 5.54 -11.65
CA SER A 350 13.36 6.77 -10.87
C SER A 350 13.44 6.50 -9.37
N HIS A 351 12.75 5.44 -8.91
CA HIS A 351 12.73 5.11 -7.47
C HIS A 351 14.14 4.81 -6.96
N PHE A 352 14.88 3.92 -7.63
CA PHE A 352 16.21 3.55 -7.13
C PHE A 352 17.22 4.67 -7.31
N LYS A 353 17.08 5.47 -8.38
CA LYS A 353 17.89 6.68 -8.55
C LYS A 353 17.60 7.68 -7.42
N HIS A 354 16.33 7.84 -7.05
CA HIS A 354 15.92 8.72 -5.95
C HIS A 354 16.49 8.24 -4.62
N LEU A 355 16.48 6.92 -4.36
CA LEU A 355 17.09 6.35 -3.16
C LEU A 355 18.59 6.65 -3.12
N LYS A 356 19.26 6.58 -4.26
CA LYS A 356 20.69 6.91 -4.34
C LYS A 356 20.91 8.38 -3.99
N GLU A 357 20.08 9.28 -4.53
CA GLU A 357 20.20 10.71 -4.23
C GLU A 357 19.93 10.99 -2.76
N LEU A 358 18.89 10.38 -2.19
CA LEU A 358 18.58 10.52 -0.75
C LEU A 358 19.68 9.93 0.12
N GLY A 359 20.48 9.03 -0.43
CA GLY A 359 21.60 8.41 0.29
C GLY A 359 22.86 9.25 0.33
N LYS A 360 22.93 10.33 -0.43
CA LYS A 360 24.09 11.21 -0.43
C LYS A 360 24.13 12.07 0.84
N ASN A 361 25.31 12.34 1.34
CA ASN A 361 25.49 13.17 2.54
C ASN A 361 25.04 14.61 2.23
N PRO A 362 23.98 15.11 2.88
CA PRO A 362 23.50 16.47 2.59
C PRO A 362 24.56 17.55 2.84
N ALA A 363 25.50 17.33 3.77
CA ALA A 363 26.56 18.29 4.07
C ALA A 363 27.52 18.51 2.91
N LEU A 364 27.59 17.54 1.98
CA LEU A 364 28.50 17.62 0.82
C LEU A 364 27.83 18.17 -0.43
N GLN A 365 26.52 18.41 -0.40
CA GLN A 365 25.78 18.85 -1.58
C GLN A 365 25.89 20.36 -1.83
N TYR A 366 26.46 21.11 -0.87
CA TYR A 366 26.60 22.55 -0.97
C TYR A 366 28.06 23.01 -1.05
N GLN A 367 28.98 22.06 -1.37
CA GLN A 367 30.38 22.36 -1.66
C GLN A 367 30.58 22.37 -3.20
#